data_7e4c4e3bcb566c16b5fefcaa599e8c75
#
_entry.id   7e4c4e3bcb566c16b5fefcaa599e8c75
#
_cell.length_a   1.000
_cell.length_b   1.000
_cell.length_c   1.000
_cell.angle_alpha   90.00
_cell.angle_beta   90.00
_cell.angle_gamma   90.00
#
_symmetry.space_group_name_H-M   'P 1'
#
loop_
_entity.id
_entity.type
_entity.pdbx_description
1 polymer ?
#
loop_
_entity_poly.entity_id
_entity_poly.type
_entity_poly.pdbx_seq_one_letter_code
_entity_poly.pdbx_strand_id
1 'polypeptide(L)'
;MRTGVFFYYQKGERLRDFPQALEGILEKENVFFYDAFYPLKPPSSYELETLSAETLYQVHSPEMIEEVKRTGEFEGALLSATGTVRAAEKIWTNEIDNAFVFTGYGDHHAGTDFFGGGCYLNGAAIAIHELRKKFGAKRFAIIDTDAHHGDGTWEIFGEDPDVLYVCFCSGPYMEKDNKVDIQVPHKVTDERYLNLVRTNFLSRAKVFEPEIIFWNWGYDGTQGDYGDIGLTPEAHISIARELRTAAEGISGGKFIIVLCGGSRRELASYLIPRIIRILAGSGE
;
A
#
# COMPACT_ATOMS: atom_id res chain seq x y z
N MET A 1 10.91 16.50 1.28
CA MET A 1 10.91 15.08 0.93
C MET A 1 10.60 14.90 -0.54
N ARG A 2 11.26 13.95 -1.19
CA ARG A 2 11.01 13.58 -2.58
C ARG A 2 9.97 12.46 -2.58
N THR A 3 8.80 12.72 -3.12
CA THR A 3 7.67 11.79 -3.10
C THR A 3 7.43 11.21 -4.48
N GLY A 4 7.44 9.88 -4.58
CA GLY A 4 7.06 9.17 -5.80
C GLY A 4 5.55 8.92 -5.83
N VAL A 5 4.93 9.13 -6.98
CA VAL A 5 3.55 8.73 -7.24
C VAL A 5 3.58 7.72 -8.37
N PHE A 6 3.20 6.47 -8.05
CA PHE A 6 3.23 5.35 -8.99
C PHE A 6 1.81 5.05 -9.42
N PHE A 7 1.55 5.23 -10.69
CA PHE A 7 0.21 5.16 -11.22
C PHE A 7 0.10 4.04 -12.25
N TYR A 8 -0.91 3.21 -12.06
CA TYR A 8 -1.34 2.24 -13.04
C TYR A 8 -2.81 2.47 -13.40
N TYR A 9 -3.06 2.77 -14.67
CA TYR A 9 -4.39 3.10 -15.16
C TYR A 9 -4.94 2.02 -16.10
N GLN A 10 -5.74 1.10 -15.59
CA GLN A 10 -6.52 0.22 -16.45
C GLN A 10 -7.99 -0.01 -16.05
N LYS A 11 -8.39 0.19 -14.83
CA LYS A 11 -9.85 0.19 -14.50
C LYS A 11 -10.42 1.62 -14.54
N GLY A 12 -10.20 2.23 -15.64
CA GLY A 12 -10.63 3.39 -16.42
C GLY A 12 -11.60 4.36 -15.79
N GLU A 13 -12.73 3.98 -15.32
CA GLU A 13 -13.75 4.95 -14.96
C GLU A 13 -13.59 5.56 -13.57
N ARG A 14 -13.01 4.81 -12.63
CA ARG A 14 -12.83 5.29 -11.24
C ARG A 14 -11.77 6.38 -11.11
N LEU A 15 -10.84 6.45 -12.06
CA LEU A 15 -9.67 7.32 -11.98
C LEU A 15 -9.61 8.36 -13.10
N ARG A 16 -10.61 8.48 -13.95
CA ARG A 16 -10.63 9.47 -15.06
C ARG A 16 -10.40 10.91 -14.60
N ASP A 17 -10.86 11.25 -13.41
CA ASP A 17 -10.75 12.61 -12.86
C ASP A 17 -9.54 12.77 -11.94
N PHE A 18 -8.77 11.71 -11.68
CA PHE A 18 -7.59 11.76 -10.83
C PHE A 18 -6.49 12.68 -11.35
N PRO A 19 -6.17 12.71 -12.66
CA PRO A 19 -5.22 13.68 -13.18
C PRO A 19 -5.57 15.10 -12.80
N GLN A 20 -6.85 15.48 -12.90
CA GLN A 20 -7.30 16.82 -12.50
C GLN A 20 -7.19 17.06 -10.99
N ALA A 21 -7.55 16.06 -10.17
CA ALA A 21 -7.42 16.15 -8.72
C ALA A 21 -5.94 16.22 -8.26
N LEU A 22 -5.02 15.73 -9.08
CA LEU A 22 -3.58 15.78 -8.85
C LEU A 22 -2.91 17.01 -9.51
N GLU A 23 -3.64 17.78 -10.35
CA GLU A 23 -3.14 19.05 -10.86
C GLU A 23 -2.62 19.93 -9.73
N GLY A 24 -1.50 20.59 -9.96
CA GLY A 24 -0.82 21.40 -8.95
C GLY A 24 -0.07 20.62 -7.85
N ILE A 25 -0.31 19.30 -7.71
CA ILE A 25 0.55 18.44 -6.86
C ILE A 25 1.70 17.88 -7.68
N LEU A 26 1.41 17.36 -8.87
CA LEU A 26 2.40 16.78 -9.78
C LEU A 26 3.36 17.81 -10.39
N GLU A 27 3.02 19.10 -10.29
CA GLU A 27 3.87 20.21 -10.74
C GLU A 27 4.92 20.64 -9.72
N LYS A 28 4.88 20.09 -8.51
CA LYS A 28 5.86 20.42 -7.47
C LYS A 28 7.20 19.75 -7.77
N GLU A 29 8.28 20.47 -7.60
CA GLU A 29 9.64 20.00 -7.87
C GLU A 29 10.05 18.74 -7.07
N ASN A 30 9.35 18.45 -5.97
CA ASN A 30 9.64 17.31 -5.12
C ASN A 30 8.67 16.14 -5.27
N VAL A 31 7.74 16.18 -6.24
CA VAL A 31 6.83 15.08 -6.55
C VAL A 31 7.18 14.50 -7.92
N PHE A 32 7.48 13.21 -7.95
CA PHE A 32 7.90 12.49 -9.16
C PHE A 32 6.81 11.50 -9.54
N PHE A 33 6.35 11.60 -10.78
CA PHE A 33 5.30 10.74 -11.30
C PHE A 33 5.89 9.61 -12.14
N TYR A 34 5.56 8.39 -11.79
CA TYR A 34 5.98 7.17 -12.47
C TYR A 34 4.75 6.47 -13.06
N ASP A 35 4.77 6.25 -14.35
CA ASP A 35 3.65 5.66 -15.07
C ASP A 35 4.10 4.45 -15.87
N ALA A 36 3.36 3.36 -15.75
CA ALA A 36 3.54 2.20 -16.60
C ALA A 36 2.76 2.31 -17.93
N PHE A 37 1.72 3.19 -18.02
CA PHE A 37 0.78 3.12 -19.15
C PHE A 37 -0.02 4.40 -19.46
N TYR A 38 0.56 5.58 -19.54
CA TYR A 38 -0.31 6.74 -19.61
C TYR A 38 -0.19 7.62 -20.86
N PRO A 39 -1.33 7.96 -21.55
CA PRO A 39 -1.34 8.88 -22.68
C PRO A 39 -1.24 10.37 -22.32
N LEU A 40 -1.44 10.75 -21.06
CA LEU A 40 -1.29 12.13 -20.57
C LEU A 40 -0.05 12.23 -19.69
N LYS A 41 1.13 12.20 -20.30
CA LYS A 41 2.39 12.29 -19.57
C LYS A 41 2.55 13.71 -19.01
N PRO A 42 2.52 13.90 -17.67
CA PRO A 42 3.09 15.11 -17.10
C PRO A 42 4.55 15.23 -17.52
N PRO A 43 5.11 16.44 -17.53
CA PRO A 43 6.51 16.65 -17.97
C PRO A 43 7.56 15.82 -17.24
N SER A 44 7.22 15.28 -16.06
CA SER A 44 8.09 14.50 -15.18
C SER A 44 7.72 13.01 -15.08
N SER A 45 7.02 12.43 -16.08
CA SER A 45 6.69 11.01 -16.04
C SER A 45 7.88 10.12 -16.46
N TYR A 46 8.02 9.00 -15.77
CA TYR A 46 9.07 7.99 -16.01
C TYR A 46 8.41 6.66 -16.35
N GLU A 47 8.89 5.99 -17.39
CA GLU A 47 8.47 4.64 -17.71
C GLU A 47 8.99 3.63 -16.67
N LEU A 48 8.18 2.64 -16.34
CA LEU A 48 8.54 1.56 -15.45
C LEU A 48 8.76 0.27 -16.25
N GLU A 49 9.89 -0.37 -16.04
CA GLU A 49 10.13 -1.72 -16.53
C GLU A 49 9.33 -2.73 -15.70
N THR A 50 8.53 -3.56 -16.38
CA THR A 50 7.69 -4.58 -15.74
C THR A 50 8.53 -5.68 -15.08
N LEU A 51 7.93 -6.32 -14.06
CA LEU A 51 8.55 -7.43 -13.36
C LEU A 51 8.68 -8.67 -14.26
N SER A 52 9.75 -9.44 -14.06
CA SER A 52 9.91 -10.75 -14.69
C SER A 52 9.09 -11.82 -13.96
N ALA A 53 8.85 -12.94 -14.64
CA ALA A 53 8.18 -14.08 -14.04
C ALA A 53 8.95 -14.64 -12.83
N GLU A 54 10.29 -14.65 -12.89
CA GLU A 54 11.13 -15.11 -11.78
C GLU A 54 10.95 -14.24 -10.52
N THR A 55 10.64 -12.96 -10.69
CA THR A 55 10.33 -12.07 -9.57
C THR A 55 9.01 -12.47 -8.91
N LEU A 56 7.99 -12.80 -9.68
CA LEU A 56 6.70 -13.24 -9.17
C LEU A 56 6.80 -14.58 -8.42
N TYR A 57 7.60 -15.51 -8.93
CA TYR A 57 7.78 -16.84 -8.34
C TYR A 57 8.54 -16.83 -7.01
N GLN A 58 9.02 -15.69 -6.55
CA GLN A 58 9.56 -15.57 -5.19
C GLN A 58 8.47 -15.57 -4.12
N VAL A 59 7.23 -15.26 -4.50
CA VAL A 59 6.08 -15.13 -3.60
C VAL A 59 4.96 -16.08 -3.98
N HIS A 60 4.62 -16.12 -5.26
CA HIS A 60 3.46 -16.85 -5.78
C HIS A 60 3.90 -18.12 -6.51
N SER A 61 3.16 -19.21 -6.34
CA SER A 61 3.44 -20.43 -7.08
C SER A 61 3.20 -20.25 -8.59
N PRO A 62 3.91 -21.01 -9.44
CA PRO A 62 3.65 -21.01 -10.87
C PRO A 62 2.20 -21.33 -11.22
N GLU A 63 1.58 -22.24 -10.48
CA GLU A 63 0.20 -22.68 -10.65
C GLU A 63 -0.78 -21.52 -10.40
N MET A 64 -0.58 -20.77 -9.31
CA MET A 64 -1.39 -19.59 -8.98
C MET A 64 -1.24 -18.52 -10.08
N ILE A 65 -0.03 -18.25 -10.55
CA ILE A 65 0.22 -17.30 -11.64
C ILE A 65 -0.53 -17.70 -12.92
N GLU A 66 -0.52 -18.99 -13.28
CA GLU A 66 -1.26 -19.48 -14.44
C GLU A 66 -2.79 -19.35 -14.26
N GLU A 67 -3.29 -19.51 -13.05
CA GLU A 67 -4.70 -19.24 -12.74
C GLU A 67 -5.04 -17.75 -12.89
N VAL A 68 -4.21 -16.85 -12.39
CA VAL A 68 -4.38 -15.41 -12.59
C VAL A 68 -4.39 -15.03 -14.07
N LYS A 69 -3.51 -15.64 -14.89
CA LYS A 69 -3.53 -15.43 -16.35
C LYS A 69 -4.86 -15.84 -16.99
N ARG A 70 -5.48 -16.92 -16.51
CA ARG A 70 -6.80 -17.38 -17.03
C ARG A 70 -7.93 -16.43 -16.70
N THR A 71 -7.82 -15.58 -15.67
CA THR A 71 -8.84 -14.57 -15.36
C THR A 71 -8.86 -13.42 -16.37
N GLY A 72 -7.78 -13.22 -17.13
CA GLY A 72 -7.59 -12.06 -18.02
C GLY A 72 -7.10 -10.80 -17.29
N GLU A 73 -6.86 -10.86 -15.97
CA GLU A 73 -6.46 -9.73 -15.14
C GLU A 73 -4.94 -9.66 -14.90
N PHE A 74 -4.20 -10.64 -15.41
CA PHE A 74 -2.76 -10.79 -15.13
C PHE A 74 -1.93 -9.57 -15.50
N GLU A 75 -2.12 -8.99 -16.68
CA GLU A 75 -1.31 -7.83 -17.10
C GLU A 75 -1.54 -6.63 -16.17
N GLY A 76 -2.79 -6.40 -15.78
CA GLY A 76 -3.13 -5.35 -14.84
C GLY A 76 -2.54 -5.57 -13.46
N ALA A 77 -2.62 -6.80 -12.96
CA ALA A 77 -2.03 -7.16 -11.68
C ALA A 77 -0.50 -7.04 -11.70
N LEU A 78 0.15 -7.47 -12.79
CA LEU A 78 1.58 -7.34 -12.98
C LEU A 78 2.04 -5.88 -12.94
N LEU A 79 1.34 -4.98 -13.60
CA LEU A 79 1.67 -3.56 -13.60
C LEU A 79 1.45 -2.93 -12.22
N SER A 80 0.38 -3.32 -11.53
CA SER A 80 0.11 -2.91 -10.15
C SER A 80 1.24 -3.32 -9.21
N ALA A 81 1.64 -4.59 -9.23
CA ALA A 81 2.76 -5.09 -8.44
C ALA A 81 4.09 -4.43 -8.83
N THR A 82 4.31 -4.18 -10.14
CA THR A 82 5.49 -3.46 -10.64
C THR A 82 5.60 -2.08 -9.99
N GLY A 83 4.52 -1.33 -9.91
CA GLY A 83 4.51 -0.02 -9.24
C GLY A 83 5.01 -0.09 -7.81
N THR A 84 4.53 -1.07 -7.04
CA THR A 84 4.93 -1.25 -5.63
C THR A 84 6.41 -1.63 -5.50
N VAL A 85 6.88 -2.58 -6.32
CA VAL A 85 8.29 -3.02 -6.30
C VAL A 85 9.22 -1.87 -6.69
N ARG A 86 8.93 -1.16 -7.78
CA ARG A 86 9.78 -0.04 -8.24
C ARG A 86 9.78 1.13 -7.26
N ALA A 87 8.65 1.38 -6.58
CA ALA A 87 8.61 2.36 -5.49
C ALA A 87 9.55 1.97 -4.36
N ALA A 88 9.51 0.71 -3.94
CA ALA A 88 10.37 0.19 -2.88
C ALA A 88 11.86 0.27 -3.24
N GLU A 89 12.24 -0.14 -4.46
CA GLU A 89 13.61 -0.03 -4.95
C GLU A 89 14.12 1.42 -4.95
N LYS A 90 13.32 2.36 -5.48
CA LYS A 90 13.69 3.78 -5.54
C LYS A 90 13.81 4.44 -4.16
N ILE A 91 12.98 4.03 -3.21
CA ILE A 91 13.13 4.46 -1.82
C ILE A 91 14.40 3.87 -1.22
N TRP A 92 14.68 2.60 -1.46
CA TRP A 92 15.87 1.94 -0.93
C TRP A 92 17.16 2.56 -1.45
N THR A 93 17.21 2.90 -2.73
CA THR A 93 18.37 3.57 -3.38
C THR A 93 18.43 5.07 -3.10
N ASN A 94 17.54 5.61 -2.29
CA ASN A 94 17.42 7.02 -1.96
C ASN A 94 17.21 7.94 -3.20
N GLU A 95 16.57 7.45 -4.24
CA GLU A 95 16.11 8.28 -5.36
C GLU A 95 14.88 9.12 -4.94
N ILE A 96 13.98 8.51 -4.17
CA ILE A 96 12.85 9.16 -3.50
C ILE A 96 12.83 8.78 -2.02
N ASP A 97 12.13 9.54 -1.20
CA ASP A 97 12.08 9.31 0.25
C ASP A 97 10.85 8.50 0.65
N ASN A 98 9.72 8.70 -0.02
CA ASN A 98 8.47 7.96 0.19
C ASN A 98 7.67 7.85 -1.11
N ALA A 99 6.62 7.03 -1.10
CA ALA A 99 5.79 6.83 -2.28
C ALA A 99 4.31 6.60 -1.96
N PHE A 100 3.46 7.00 -2.90
CA PHE A 100 2.08 6.57 -3.03
C PHE A 100 1.93 5.71 -4.28
N VAL A 101 1.41 4.51 -4.12
CA VAL A 101 1.23 3.55 -5.21
C VAL A 101 -0.25 3.32 -5.45
N PHE A 102 -0.69 3.67 -6.65
CA PHE A 102 -2.01 3.29 -7.13
C PHE A 102 -1.96 1.85 -7.61
N THR A 103 -2.66 0.97 -6.93
CA THR A 103 -2.90 -0.37 -7.43
C THR A 103 -4.29 -0.42 -8.07
N GLY A 104 -4.40 -0.97 -9.25
CA GLY A 104 -5.71 -1.24 -9.87
C GLY A 104 -6.35 -2.49 -9.28
N TYR A 105 -5.57 -3.26 -8.55
CA TYR A 105 -5.88 -4.53 -7.91
C TYR A 105 -5.27 -4.51 -6.53
N GLY A 106 -6.07 -4.76 -5.50
CA GLY A 106 -5.57 -4.82 -4.14
C GLY A 106 -4.50 -5.91 -3.99
N ASP A 107 -3.70 -5.82 -2.95
CA ASP A 107 -2.55 -6.68 -2.73
C ASP A 107 -2.82 -7.79 -1.72
N HIS A 108 -3.45 -7.47 -0.61
CA HIS A 108 -3.33 -8.19 0.66
C HIS A 108 -4.07 -9.55 0.72
N HIS A 109 -5.02 -9.82 -0.19
CA HIS A 109 -5.68 -11.13 -0.29
C HIS A 109 -4.97 -12.12 -1.21
N ALA A 110 -3.87 -11.75 -1.88
CA ALA A 110 -3.10 -12.68 -2.70
C ALA A 110 -2.03 -13.38 -1.85
N GLY A 111 -2.19 -14.66 -1.62
CA GLY A 111 -1.24 -15.56 -0.94
C GLY A 111 -0.33 -16.29 -1.91
N THR A 112 0.39 -17.31 -1.42
CA THR A 112 1.32 -18.09 -2.23
C THR A 112 0.59 -18.89 -3.32
N ASP A 113 -0.51 -19.55 -2.97
CA ASP A 113 -1.24 -20.47 -3.84
C ASP A 113 -2.71 -20.08 -4.07
N PHE A 114 -3.12 -18.90 -3.64
CA PHE A 114 -4.49 -18.42 -3.79
C PHE A 114 -4.57 -16.92 -4.03
N PHE A 115 -5.68 -16.47 -4.57
CA PHE A 115 -6.02 -15.06 -4.71
C PHE A 115 -7.51 -14.85 -4.50
N GLY A 116 -7.90 -13.63 -4.13
CA GLY A 116 -9.31 -13.31 -3.84
C GLY A 116 -9.54 -11.82 -3.62
N GLY A 117 -10.77 -11.41 -3.34
CA GLY A 117 -11.09 -10.03 -3.00
C GLY A 117 -10.71 -8.98 -4.06
N GLY A 118 -10.46 -9.39 -5.32
CA GLY A 118 -9.91 -8.52 -6.34
C GLY A 118 -8.40 -8.32 -6.28
N CYS A 119 -7.70 -9.01 -5.36
CA CYS A 119 -6.23 -9.06 -5.27
C CYS A 119 -5.71 -10.27 -6.02
N TYR A 120 -4.87 -10.07 -7.01
CA TYR A 120 -4.31 -11.14 -7.86
C TYR A 120 -2.83 -11.39 -7.63
N LEU A 121 -2.07 -10.37 -7.24
CA LEU A 121 -0.66 -10.43 -6.88
C LEU A 121 -0.43 -9.58 -5.64
N ASN A 122 0.44 -10.03 -4.72
CA ASN A 122 0.80 -9.29 -3.52
C ASN A 122 2.06 -8.44 -3.77
N GLY A 123 1.86 -7.22 -4.25
CA GLY A 123 2.94 -6.32 -4.62
C GLY A 123 3.84 -5.93 -3.44
N ALA A 124 3.28 -5.77 -2.23
CA ALA A 124 4.06 -5.50 -1.03
C ALA A 124 4.98 -6.69 -0.68
N ALA A 125 4.46 -7.92 -0.77
CA ALA A 125 5.26 -9.12 -0.52
C ALA A 125 6.37 -9.28 -1.57
N ILE A 126 6.06 -9.11 -2.86
CA ILE A 126 7.05 -9.16 -3.94
C ILE A 126 8.14 -8.10 -3.72
N ALA A 127 7.76 -6.88 -3.32
CA ALA A 127 8.71 -5.80 -3.05
C ALA A 127 9.67 -6.16 -1.89
N ILE A 128 9.17 -6.74 -0.82
CA ILE A 128 9.97 -7.19 0.33
C ILE A 128 10.98 -8.25 -0.12
N HIS A 129 10.55 -9.26 -0.88
CA HIS A 129 11.44 -10.30 -1.40
C HIS A 129 12.51 -9.74 -2.36
N GLU A 130 12.14 -8.81 -3.25
CA GLU A 130 13.10 -8.14 -4.14
C GLU A 130 14.12 -7.29 -3.37
N LEU A 131 13.69 -6.53 -2.36
CA LEU A 131 14.61 -5.76 -1.52
C LEU A 131 15.58 -6.67 -0.75
N ARG A 132 15.13 -7.81 -0.26
CA ARG A 132 16.00 -8.82 0.36
C ARG A 132 17.03 -9.35 -0.62
N LYS A 133 16.57 -9.77 -1.79
CA LYS A 133 17.41 -10.38 -2.82
C LYS A 133 18.46 -9.42 -3.38
N LYS A 134 18.05 -8.19 -3.70
CA LYS A 134 18.92 -7.22 -4.38
C LYS A 134 19.83 -6.43 -3.43
N PHE A 135 19.32 -6.11 -2.25
CA PHE A 135 19.97 -5.16 -1.35
C PHE A 135 20.31 -5.72 0.04
N GLY A 136 19.88 -6.94 0.34
CA GLY A 136 20.11 -7.56 1.64
C GLY A 136 19.31 -6.91 2.79
N ALA A 137 18.21 -6.23 2.45
CA ALA A 137 17.29 -5.66 3.44
C ALA A 137 16.73 -6.76 4.35
N LYS A 138 16.48 -6.44 5.62
CA LYS A 138 16.10 -7.45 6.61
C LYS A 138 14.72 -7.21 7.20
N ARG A 139 14.53 -6.11 7.93
CA ARG A 139 13.33 -5.87 8.72
C ARG A 139 12.34 -4.95 8.01
N PHE A 140 11.10 -5.41 7.93
CA PHE A 140 10.01 -4.72 7.27
C PHE A 140 8.81 -4.61 8.20
N ALA A 141 8.06 -3.52 8.12
CA ALA A 141 6.77 -3.42 8.77
C ALA A 141 5.67 -3.15 7.75
N ILE A 142 4.56 -3.84 7.91
CA ILE A 142 3.35 -3.64 7.13
C ILE A 142 2.24 -3.28 8.12
N ILE A 143 1.65 -2.11 7.95
CA ILE A 143 0.36 -1.78 8.56
C ILE A 143 -0.72 -1.95 7.51
N ASP A 144 -1.78 -2.66 7.85
CA ASP A 144 -2.91 -2.91 6.98
C ASP A 144 -4.18 -2.31 7.60
N THR A 145 -4.77 -1.34 6.94
CA THR A 145 -5.97 -0.64 7.38
C THR A 145 -7.12 -0.76 6.38
N ASP A 146 -7.06 -1.74 5.49
CA ASP A 146 -8.24 -2.22 4.78
C ASP A 146 -9.22 -2.81 5.80
N ALA A 147 -10.52 -2.71 5.55
CA ALA A 147 -11.53 -3.23 6.48
C ALA A 147 -11.56 -4.77 6.54
N HIS A 148 -10.91 -5.43 5.58
CA HIS A 148 -10.86 -6.89 5.46
C HIS A 148 -9.54 -7.44 6.00
N HIS A 149 -9.58 -8.69 6.45
CA HIS A 149 -8.37 -9.40 6.86
C HIS A 149 -7.47 -9.68 5.65
N GLY A 150 -6.22 -9.24 5.70
CA GLY A 150 -5.23 -9.48 4.63
C GLY A 150 -4.65 -10.89 4.71
N ASP A 151 -5.49 -11.90 4.44
CA ASP A 151 -5.17 -13.32 4.56
C ASP A 151 -3.99 -13.76 3.70
N GLY A 152 -3.82 -13.18 2.51
CA GLY A 152 -2.65 -13.45 1.67
C GLY A 152 -1.35 -12.94 2.28
N THR A 153 -1.34 -11.70 2.77
CA THR A 153 -0.15 -11.14 3.45
C THR A 153 0.17 -11.90 4.74
N TRP A 154 -0.88 -12.30 5.49
CA TRP A 154 -0.73 -13.11 6.69
C TRP A 154 -0.10 -14.46 6.37
N GLU A 155 -0.58 -15.15 5.32
CA GLU A 155 -0.07 -16.46 4.91
C GLU A 155 1.39 -16.39 4.47
N ILE A 156 1.74 -15.44 3.62
CA ILE A 156 3.11 -15.30 3.08
C ILE A 156 4.13 -15.04 4.21
N PHE A 157 3.79 -14.19 5.17
CA PHE A 157 4.73 -13.78 6.21
C PHE A 157 4.49 -14.43 7.57
N GLY A 158 3.53 -15.36 7.69
CA GLY A 158 3.11 -15.95 8.97
C GLY A 158 4.23 -16.51 9.85
N GLU A 159 5.29 -17.04 9.23
CA GLU A 159 6.46 -17.60 9.91
C GLU A 159 7.73 -16.72 9.81
N ASP A 160 7.64 -15.54 9.21
CA ASP A 160 8.80 -14.69 8.95
C ASP A 160 9.06 -13.73 10.13
N PRO A 161 10.13 -13.94 10.93
CA PRO A 161 10.40 -13.11 12.08
C PRO A 161 10.84 -11.69 11.75
N ASP A 162 11.28 -11.44 10.51
CA ASP A 162 11.79 -10.16 10.04
C ASP A 162 10.71 -9.27 9.41
N VAL A 163 9.43 -9.69 9.48
CA VAL A 163 8.29 -8.88 9.05
C VAL A 163 7.33 -8.66 10.21
N LEU A 164 7.13 -7.41 10.59
CA LEU A 164 6.02 -7.00 11.46
C LEU A 164 4.79 -6.74 10.59
N TYR A 165 3.72 -7.49 10.79
CA TYR A 165 2.44 -7.27 10.12
C TYR A 165 1.33 -6.99 11.14
N VAL A 166 0.67 -5.85 11.02
CA VAL A 166 -0.46 -5.49 11.88
C VAL A 166 -1.65 -5.10 11.01
N CYS A 167 -2.68 -5.93 11.04
CA CYS A 167 -3.93 -5.76 10.30
C CYS A 167 -5.05 -5.25 11.23
N PHE A 168 -5.77 -4.23 10.77
CA PHE A 168 -6.91 -3.65 11.48
C PHE A 168 -8.20 -4.00 10.76
N CYS A 169 -8.75 -5.15 11.04
CA CYS A 169 -9.89 -5.71 10.33
C CYS A 169 -11.09 -6.04 11.27
N SER A 170 -12.21 -6.39 10.69
CA SER A 170 -13.42 -6.80 11.43
C SER A 170 -13.33 -8.22 12.00
N GLY A 171 -12.29 -8.97 11.66
CA GLY A 171 -12.03 -10.32 12.15
C GLY A 171 -11.71 -10.38 13.65
N PRO A 172 -11.61 -11.57 14.24
CA PRO A 172 -11.23 -11.73 15.64
C PRO A 172 -9.78 -11.31 15.86
N TYR A 173 -9.45 -10.90 17.09
CA TYR A 173 -8.07 -10.67 17.49
C TYR A 173 -7.28 -11.97 17.34
N MET A 174 -6.14 -11.88 16.66
CA MET A 174 -5.13 -12.95 16.56
C MET A 174 -3.74 -12.35 16.74
N GLU A 175 -2.87 -13.07 17.40
CA GLU A 175 -1.45 -12.68 17.51
C GLU A 175 -0.58 -13.93 17.42
N LYS A 176 0.41 -13.86 16.54
CA LYS A 176 1.45 -14.88 16.39
C LYS A 176 2.77 -14.18 16.09
N ASP A 177 3.67 -14.17 17.03
CA ASP A 177 4.97 -13.49 16.94
C ASP A 177 4.80 -12.00 16.53
N ASN A 178 5.28 -11.63 15.35
CA ASN A 178 5.19 -10.29 14.79
C ASN A 178 3.96 -10.07 13.88
N LYS A 179 2.98 -10.97 13.91
CA LYS A 179 1.74 -10.89 13.12
C LYS A 179 0.57 -10.67 14.08
N VAL A 180 -0.16 -9.60 13.86
CA VAL A 180 -1.24 -9.20 14.76
C VAL A 180 -2.47 -8.76 13.96
N ASP A 181 -3.59 -9.41 14.19
CA ASP A 181 -4.89 -8.92 13.75
C ASP A 181 -5.57 -8.20 14.92
N ILE A 182 -5.82 -6.94 14.72
CA ILE A 182 -6.53 -6.10 15.66
C ILE A 182 -8.01 -6.12 15.31
N GLN A 183 -8.82 -6.68 16.19
CA GLN A 183 -10.27 -6.64 16.02
C GLN A 183 -10.77 -5.19 16.09
N VAL A 184 -11.29 -4.70 14.99
CA VAL A 184 -11.92 -3.38 14.92
C VAL A 184 -13.43 -3.54 15.13
N PRO A 185 -14.02 -2.89 16.14
CA PRO A 185 -15.46 -2.93 16.34
C PRO A 185 -16.21 -2.32 15.16
N HIS A 186 -17.34 -2.91 14.79
CA HIS A 186 -18.27 -2.27 13.85
C HIS A 186 -18.69 -0.88 14.38
N LYS A 187 -18.62 0.15 13.51
CA LYS A 187 -18.86 1.56 13.87
C LYS A 187 -17.91 2.12 14.94
N VAL A 188 -16.63 1.92 14.70
CA VAL A 188 -15.59 2.54 15.51
C VAL A 188 -15.55 4.06 15.27
N THR A 189 -15.23 4.84 16.31
CA THR A 189 -14.94 6.28 16.14
C THR A 189 -13.51 6.51 15.65
N ASP A 190 -13.26 7.60 14.94
CA ASP A 190 -11.93 7.98 14.45
C ASP A 190 -10.88 8.00 15.57
N GLU A 191 -11.21 8.63 16.70
CA GLU A 191 -10.31 8.71 17.85
C GLU A 191 -9.92 7.32 18.39
N ARG A 192 -10.92 6.42 18.51
CA ARG A 192 -10.68 5.05 18.96
C ARG A 192 -9.81 4.29 17.96
N TYR A 193 -10.07 4.44 16.68
CA TYR A 193 -9.27 3.79 15.63
C TYR A 193 -7.82 4.30 15.61
N LEU A 194 -7.64 5.62 15.67
CA LEU A 194 -6.31 6.23 15.77
C LEU A 194 -5.55 5.72 17.02
N ASN A 195 -6.25 5.58 18.13
CA ASN A 195 -5.64 5.03 19.34
C ASN A 195 -5.22 3.56 19.13
N LEU A 196 -6.02 2.75 18.43
CA LEU A 196 -5.63 1.38 18.07
C LEU A 196 -4.37 1.37 17.21
N VAL A 197 -4.27 2.24 16.20
CA VAL A 197 -3.06 2.37 15.36
C VAL A 197 -1.83 2.74 16.21
N ARG A 198 -1.95 3.73 17.08
CA ARG A 198 -0.85 4.16 17.97
C ARG A 198 -0.36 3.06 18.89
N THR A 199 -1.30 2.39 19.56
CA THR A 199 -0.98 1.40 20.58
C THR A 199 -0.56 0.05 20.03
N ASN A 200 -1.02 -0.33 18.84
CA ASN A 200 -0.73 -1.66 18.29
C ASN A 200 0.31 -1.63 17.15
N PHE A 201 0.30 -0.64 16.29
CA PHE A 201 1.30 -0.56 15.22
C PHE A 201 2.49 0.32 15.60
N LEU A 202 2.29 1.60 15.92
CA LEU A 202 3.41 2.53 16.13
C LEU A 202 4.29 2.12 17.31
N SER A 203 3.71 1.62 18.40
CA SER A 203 4.47 1.12 19.54
C SER A 203 5.32 -0.11 19.18
N ARG A 204 4.78 -1.05 18.40
CA ARG A 204 5.50 -2.24 17.95
C ARG A 204 6.57 -1.91 16.91
N ALA A 205 6.25 -1.07 15.93
CA ALA A 205 7.19 -0.65 14.90
C ALA A 205 8.42 0.06 15.49
N LYS A 206 8.22 0.88 16.53
CA LYS A 206 9.32 1.54 17.25
C LYS A 206 10.28 0.56 17.90
N VAL A 207 9.79 -0.55 18.44
CA VAL A 207 10.63 -1.60 19.07
C VAL A 207 11.23 -2.53 18.02
N PHE A 208 10.49 -2.81 16.96
CA PHE A 208 10.91 -3.70 15.88
C PHE A 208 11.98 -3.07 14.98
N GLU A 209 12.00 -1.73 14.86
CA GLU A 209 12.95 -0.95 14.07
C GLU A 209 13.03 -1.41 12.60
N PRO A 210 11.92 -1.36 11.84
CA PRO A 210 11.93 -1.73 10.43
C PRO A 210 12.76 -0.77 9.59
N GLU A 211 13.38 -1.27 8.55
CA GLU A 211 14.16 -0.48 7.60
C GLU A 211 13.26 0.28 6.60
N ILE A 212 12.04 -0.22 6.38
CA ILE A 212 11.00 0.40 5.55
C ILE A 212 9.63 0.03 6.08
N ILE A 213 8.66 0.92 5.93
CA ILE A 213 7.27 0.73 6.33
C ILE A 213 6.39 0.72 5.09
N PHE A 214 5.53 -0.30 4.97
CA PHE A 214 4.44 -0.37 4.00
C PHE A 214 3.12 -0.10 4.71
N TRP A 215 2.26 0.66 4.08
CA TRP A 215 0.88 0.83 4.50
C TRP A 215 -0.06 0.29 3.42
N ASN A 216 -0.60 -0.89 3.64
CA ASN A 216 -1.71 -1.42 2.86
C ASN A 216 -2.95 -0.63 3.26
N TRP A 217 -3.30 0.33 2.43
CA TRP A 217 -4.33 1.30 2.73
C TRP A 217 -5.61 1.04 1.94
N GLY A 218 -6.69 0.64 2.65
CA GLY A 218 -8.05 0.66 2.14
C GLY A 218 -8.81 1.87 2.68
N TYR A 219 -9.57 2.56 1.84
CA TYR A 219 -10.54 3.56 2.30
C TYR A 219 -11.96 2.99 2.35
N ASP A 220 -12.10 1.71 2.09
CA ASP A 220 -13.36 0.96 2.16
C ASP A 220 -14.00 0.95 3.56
N GLY A 221 -13.19 1.07 4.62
CA GLY A 221 -13.65 1.23 6.00
C GLY A 221 -14.36 2.56 6.30
N THR A 222 -14.40 3.48 5.33
CA THR A 222 -15.09 4.77 5.47
C THR A 222 -16.61 4.58 5.44
N GLN A 223 -17.32 5.40 6.20
CA GLN A 223 -18.80 5.41 6.22
C GLN A 223 -19.38 5.47 4.81
N GLY A 224 -20.23 4.47 4.52
CA GLY A 224 -20.94 4.35 3.25
C GLY A 224 -20.16 3.71 2.12
N ASP A 225 -18.92 3.24 2.31
CA ASP A 225 -18.23 2.34 1.38
C ASP A 225 -18.56 0.86 1.75
N TYR A 226 -18.11 -0.10 0.96
CA TYR A 226 -18.50 -1.50 1.12
C TYR A 226 -17.95 -2.20 2.39
N GLY A 227 -16.86 -1.70 2.95
CA GLY A 227 -16.26 -2.18 4.20
C GLY A 227 -16.57 -1.32 5.43
N ASP A 228 -17.60 -0.48 5.38
CA ASP A 228 -17.97 0.51 6.40
C ASP A 228 -17.82 0.02 7.85
N ILE A 229 -16.76 0.48 8.51
CA ILE A 229 -16.53 0.29 9.95
C ILE A 229 -16.77 1.57 10.75
N GLY A 230 -17.29 2.62 10.13
CA GLY A 230 -17.67 3.87 10.76
C GLY A 230 -16.65 5.01 10.70
N LEU A 231 -15.54 4.84 9.96
CA LEU A 231 -14.53 5.87 9.85
C LEU A 231 -15.02 7.06 9.00
N THR A 232 -14.60 8.26 9.38
CA THR A 232 -14.73 9.43 8.50
C THR A 232 -13.51 9.55 7.58
N PRO A 233 -13.57 10.31 6.48
CA PRO A 233 -12.39 10.58 5.65
C PRO A 233 -11.21 11.18 6.44
N GLU A 234 -11.49 11.98 7.46
CA GLU A 234 -10.48 12.62 8.32
C GLU A 234 -9.65 11.63 9.12
N ALA A 235 -10.20 10.45 9.45
CA ALA A 235 -9.44 9.38 10.08
C ALA A 235 -8.24 8.96 9.21
N HIS A 236 -8.45 8.73 7.93
CA HIS A 236 -7.39 8.33 7.00
C HIS A 236 -6.33 9.41 6.83
N ILE A 237 -6.74 10.67 6.79
CA ILE A 237 -5.82 11.83 6.72
C ILE A 237 -4.97 11.90 7.99
N SER A 238 -5.57 11.69 9.15
CA SER A 238 -4.87 11.69 10.44
C SER A 238 -3.90 10.53 10.55
N ILE A 239 -4.29 9.32 10.12
CA ILE A 239 -3.41 8.14 10.06
C ILE A 239 -2.22 8.43 9.14
N ALA A 240 -2.44 9.01 7.95
CA ALA A 240 -1.37 9.35 7.03
C ALA A 240 -0.33 10.30 7.64
N ARG A 241 -0.78 11.32 8.37
CA ARG A 241 0.12 12.25 9.08
C ARG A 241 0.93 11.56 10.17
N GLU A 242 0.28 10.71 10.97
CA GLU A 242 0.95 10.00 12.06
C GLU A 242 1.96 8.99 11.53
N LEU A 243 1.59 8.20 10.52
CA LEU A 243 2.48 7.19 9.92
C LEU A 243 3.67 7.85 9.23
N ARG A 244 3.45 8.94 8.47
CA ARG A 244 4.55 9.69 7.86
C ARG A 244 5.53 10.23 8.90
N THR A 245 5.01 10.86 9.96
CA THR A 245 5.84 11.40 11.04
C THR A 245 6.59 10.27 11.77
N ALA A 246 5.92 9.16 12.03
CA ALA A 246 6.54 8.01 12.67
C ALA A 246 7.65 7.39 11.79
N ALA A 247 7.41 7.29 10.48
CA ALA A 247 8.40 6.75 9.53
C ALA A 247 9.69 7.60 9.51
N GLU A 248 9.61 8.92 9.67
CA GLU A 248 10.81 9.77 9.79
C GLU A 248 11.72 9.34 10.95
N GLY A 249 11.12 9.00 12.09
CA GLY A 249 11.86 8.59 13.28
C GLY A 249 12.23 7.09 13.34
N ILE A 250 11.48 6.23 12.67
CA ILE A 250 11.62 4.76 12.75
C ILE A 250 12.45 4.22 11.59
N SER A 251 12.13 4.60 10.35
CA SER A 251 12.73 4.05 9.13
C SER A 251 13.49 5.09 8.28
N GLY A 252 13.83 6.24 8.87
CA GLY A 252 14.49 7.32 8.13
C GLY A 252 13.64 7.92 7.02
N GLY A 253 12.31 7.87 7.17
CA GLY A 253 11.35 8.37 6.18
C GLY A 253 10.97 7.38 5.09
N LYS A 254 11.54 6.17 5.06
CA LYS A 254 11.21 5.14 4.06
C LYS A 254 9.81 4.60 4.31
N PHE A 255 8.87 5.09 3.54
CA PHE A 255 7.45 4.81 3.69
C PHE A 255 6.74 4.68 2.35
N ILE A 256 5.94 3.62 2.20
CA ILE A 256 5.17 3.35 0.99
C ILE A 256 3.71 3.19 1.37
N ILE A 257 2.83 3.90 0.68
CA ILE A 257 1.39 3.67 0.74
C ILE A 257 0.99 2.88 -0.49
N VAL A 258 0.40 1.71 -0.27
CA VAL A 258 -0.16 0.83 -1.30
C VAL A 258 -1.67 0.90 -1.20
N LEU A 259 -2.32 1.43 -2.24
CA LEU A 259 -3.78 1.51 -2.27
C LEU A 259 -4.39 0.11 -2.43
N CYS A 260 -5.12 -0.38 -1.43
CA CYS A 260 -5.79 -1.68 -1.45
C CYS A 260 -7.29 -1.55 -1.75
N GLY A 261 -8.12 -1.35 -0.74
CA GLY A 261 -9.58 -1.31 -0.89
C GLY A 261 -10.18 0.06 -1.06
N GLY A 262 -11.46 0.07 -1.40
CA GLY A 262 -12.28 1.26 -1.56
C GLY A 262 -12.95 1.35 -2.93
N SER A 263 -14.21 1.78 -2.94
CA SER A 263 -15.03 1.79 -4.16
C SER A 263 -15.59 3.16 -4.53
N ARG A 264 -15.80 4.03 -3.55
CA ARG A 264 -16.45 5.31 -3.78
C ARG A 264 -15.49 6.35 -4.36
N ARG A 265 -15.83 6.82 -5.56
CA ARG A 265 -15.05 7.80 -6.31
C ARG A 265 -14.89 9.11 -5.56
N GLU A 266 -15.93 9.58 -4.89
CA GLU A 266 -15.91 10.81 -4.13
C GLU A 266 -14.91 10.75 -2.97
N LEU A 267 -14.84 9.60 -2.28
CA LEU A 267 -13.87 9.37 -1.22
C LEU A 267 -12.44 9.35 -1.78
N ALA A 268 -12.22 8.61 -2.86
CA ALA A 268 -10.93 8.57 -3.53
C ALA A 268 -10.46 9.97 -3.94
N SER A 269 -11.31 10.75 -4.61
CA SER A 269 -11.01 12.12 -5.05
C SER A 269 -10.74 13.09 -3.90
N TYR A 270 -11.33 12.83 -2.73
CA TYR A 270 -11.09 13.62 -1.53
C TYR A 270 -9.79 13.22 -0.82
N LEU A 271 -9.58 11.91 -0.63
CA LEU A 271 -8.52 11.37 0.22
C LEU A 271 -7.15 11.35 -0.46
N ILE A 272 -7.09 10.79 -1.68
CA ILE A 272 -5.80 10.50 -2.32
C ILE A 272 -4.94 11.74 -2.56
N PRO A 273 -5.48 12.85 -3.10
CA PRO A 273 -4.68 14.05 -3.28
C PRO A 273 -4.16 14.63 -1.96
N ARG A 274 -4.95 14.54 -0.88
CA ARG A 274 -4.54 15.01 0.45
C ARG A 274 -3.43 14.16 1.05
N ILE A 275 -3.55 12.84 0.91
CA ILE A 275 -2.52 11.89 1.38
C ILE A 275 -1.20 12.12 0.63
N ILE A 276 -1.24 12.31 -0.69
CA ILE A 276 -0.04 12.62 -1.48
C ILE A 276 0.58 13.96 -1.03
N ARG A 277 -0.23 14.99 -0.75
CA ARG A 277 0.29 16.26 -0.19
C ARG A 277 0.98 16.06 1.16
N ILE A 278 0.40 15.24 2.02
CA ILE A 278 1.01 14.90 3.32
C ILE A 278 2.37 14.24 3.10
N LEU A 279 2.47 13.25 2.21
CA LEU A 279 3.75 12.60 1.88
C LEU A 279 4.79 13.61 1.36
N ALA A 280 4.37 14.51 0.48
CA ALA A 280 5.24 15.53 -0.10
C ALA A 280 5.68 16.63 0.90
N GLY A 281 5.14 16.63 2.12
CA GLY A 281 5.44 17.66 3.12
C GLY A 281 4.82 19.02 2.79
N SER A 282 3.81 19.03 1.94
CA SER A 282 3.06 20.23 1.62
C SER A 282 1.96 20.40 2.68
N GLY A 283 1.95 21.51 3.39
CA GLY A 283 0.79 21.87 4.22
C GLY A 283 -0.49 21.93 3.38
N GLU A 284 -1.62 21.73 4.04
CA GLU A 284 -2.94 21.91 3.41
C GLU A 284 -3.08 23.30 2.78
#